data_3dddd554fa7773687fcbf74e177dc099
#
_entry.id   3dddd554fa7773687fcbf74e177dc099
#
_cell.length_a   1.000
_cell.length_b   1.000
_cell.length_c   1.000
_cell.angle_alpha   90.00
_cell.angle_beta   90.00
_cell.angle_gamma   90.00
#
_symmetry.space_group_name_H-M   'P 1'
#
loop_
_entity.id
_entity.type
_entity.pdbx_description
1 polymer ?
#
loop_
_entity_poly.entity_id
_entity_poly.type
_entity_poly.pdbx_seq_one_letter_code
_entity_poly.pdbx_strand_id
1 'polypeptide(L)'
;MTIDYGRYLAAKTTVDDRALSRPVLAELRRLMPAGALRVLEVGAGLGTMVARLMDWGAVGAGEYILLDADRQLLDCSRRWLRDWAVARGLRSDLLPDGLRVGDLRVRLVHAELGSYLEAAHGSPADVLIANAVLDLVDVPAVLPGLLRLLVPGGVYWFTINYDGESIFEPGHPHDDQILQAYHRDMDERVRYGRPAGESRTGRRLFHYLRAAGAPALAAGSSDWVVSARPDGNYPGDEAYFLRSILNTIQNALRNRQDRVEPADLAGWLAERARQLAAGELVYIAHQLDFVGRSPG
;
A
#
# COMPACT_ATOMS: atom_id res chain seq x y z
N MET A 1 -16.06 16.06 -0.79
CA MET A 1 -14.73 16.72 -0.86
C MET A 1 -13.84 15.85 -1.70
N THR A 2 -13.14 16.36 -2.69
CA THR A 2 -12.22 15.55 -3.50
C THR A 2 -10.97 15.27 -2.65
N ILE A 3 -10.58 13.99 -2.51
CA ILE A 3 -9.36 13.60 -1.82
C ILE A 3 -8.18 14.00 -2.71
N ASP A 4 -7.22 14.75 -2.17
CA ASP A 4 -5.88 14.83 -2.75
C ASP A 4 -5.15 13.52 -2.43
N TYR A 5 -5.04 12.65 -3.43
CA TYR A 5 -4.49 11.32 -3.25
C TYR A 5 -2.99 11.34 -2.95
N GLY A 6 -2.25 12.31 -3.49
CA GLY A 6 -0.83 12.51 -3.16
C GLY A 6 -0.64 12.88 -1.67
N ARG A 7 -1.47 13.81 -1.14
CA ARG A 7 -1.46 14.15 0.29
C ARG A 7 -1.88 12.98 1.16
N TYR A 8 -2.87 12.18 0.72
CA TYR A 8 -3.28 10.97 1.44
C TYR A 8 -2.11 9.99 1.59
N LEU A 9 -1.36 9.70 0.50
CA LEU A 9 -0.21 8.81 0.55
C LEU A 9 0.93 9.37 1.42
N ALA A 10 1.14 10.68 1.41
CA ALA A 10 2.11 11.33 2.30
C ALA A 10 1.68 11.22 3.78
N ALA A 11 0.40 11.51 4.08
CA ALA A 11 -0.15 11.40 5.43
C ALA A 11 -0.13 9.97 5.98
N LYS A 12 -0.29 8.98 5.11
CA LYS A 12 -0.26 7.55 5.43
C LYS A 12 1.14 7.05 5.85
N THR A 13 2.21 7.76 5.48
CA THR A 13 3.59 7.29 5.66
C THR A 13 3.89 6.96 7.11
N THR A 14 3.53 7.81 8.07
CA THR A 14 3.77 7.59 9.51
C THR A 14 2.95 6.43 10.06
N VAL A 15 1.76 6.20 9.53
CA VAL A 15 0.89 5.07 9.90
C VAL A 15 1.52 3.76 9.43
N ASP A 16 1.91 3.69 8.15
CA ASP A 16 2.60 2.52 7.57
C ASP A 16 3.91 2.20 8.31
N ASP A 17 4.73 3.21 8.60
CA ASP A 17 6.03 3.03 9.27
C ASP A 17 5.90 2.35 10.63
N ARG A 18 4.80 2.63 11.36
CA ARG A 18 4.51 1.96 12.63
C ARG A 18 3.91 0.57 12.46
N ALA A 19 3.17 0.37 11.36
CA ALA A 19 2.42 -0.84 11.09
C ALA A 19 3.27 -1.98 10.56
N LEU A 20 4.27 -1.69 9.70
CA LEU A 20 5.08 -2.71 9.04
C LEU A 20 5.61 -3.77 10.03
N SER A 21 5.35 -5.03 9.71
CA SER A 21 5.67 -6.17 10.56
C SER A 21 7.18 -6.32 10.78
N ARG A 22 7.63 -6.11 12.01
CA ARG A 22 9.06 -6.21 12.36
C ARG A 22 9.66 -7.60 12.12
N PRO A 23 8.98 -8.72 12.42
CA PRO A 23 9.48 -10.05 12.07
C PRO A 23 9.65 -10.24 10.56
N VAL A 24 8.68 -9.76 9.76
CA VAL A 24 8.75 -9.84 8.29
C VAL A 24 9.89 -8.96 7.76
N LEU A 25 10.07 -7.76 8.31
CA LEU A 25 11.18 -6.87 7.96
C LEU A 25 12.55 -7.47 8.32
N ALA A 26 12.67 -8.15 9.46
CA ALA A 26 13.89 -8.85 9.83
C ALA A 26 14.23 -9.97 8.84
N GLU A 27 13.24 -10.74 8.43
CA GLU A 27 13.41 -11.79 7.43
C GLU A 27 13.73 -11.20 6.05
N LEU A 28 13.07 -10.11 5.63
CA LEU A 28 13.43 -9.38 4.41
C LEU A 28 14.92 -9.04 4.39
N ARG A 29 15.44 -8.42 5.46
CA ARG A 29 16.86 -8.06 5.56
C ARG A 29 17.79 -9.25 5.43
N ARG A 30 17.39 -10.41 5.96
CA ARG A 30 18.16 -11.67 5.84
C ARG A 30 18.15 -12.20 4.41
N LEU A 31 17.05 -12.01 3.67
CA LEU A 31 16.87 -12.51 2.31
C LEU A 31 17.42 -11.58 1.23
N MET A 32 17.54 -10.27 1.52
CA MET A 32 18.03 -9.27 0.56
C MET A 32 19.44 -9.63 0.07
N PRO A 33 19.65 -9.68 -1.25
CA PRO A 33 21.01 -9.86 -1.79
C PRO A 33 21.89 -8.64 -1.44
N ALA A 34 23.19 -8.86 -1.36
CA ALA A 34 24.14 -7.78 -1.17
C ALA A 34 24.49 -7.10 -2.53
N GLY A 35 24.87 -5.81 -2.47
CA GLY A 35 25.36 -5.07 -3.62
C GLY A 35 24.30 -4.22 -4.32
N ALA A 36 24.55 -3.97 -5.62
CA ALA A 36 23.61 -3.21 -6.44
C ALA A 36 22.42 -4.08 -6.84
N LEU A 37 21.21 -3.65 -6.47
CA LEU A 37 19.98 -4.40 -6.65
C LEU A 37 19.11 -3.81 -7.77
N ARG A 38 18.38 -4.68 -8.43
CA ARG A 38 17.25 -4.30 -9.26
C ARG A 38 15.95 -4.57 -8.50
N VAL A 39 15.29 -3.50 -8.07
CA VAL A 39 14.03 -3.55 -7.32
C VAL A 39 12.88 -3.11 -8.21
N LEU A 40 11.78 -3.86 -8.22
CA LEU A 40 10.52 -3.47 -8.85
C LEU A 40 9.47 -3.29 -7.75
N GLU A 41 8.88 -2.10 -7.68
CA GLU A 41 7.73 -1.81 -6.83
C GLU A 41 6.50 -1.60 -7.72
N VAL A 42 5.43 -2.36 -7.49
CA VAL A 42 4.15 -2.23 -8.18
C VAL A 42 3.17 -1.44 -7.33
N GLY A 43 2.40 -0.53 -7.97
CA GLY A 43 1.54 0.41 -7.26
C GLY A 43 2.33 1.36 -6.35
N ALA A 44 3.44 1.87 -6.87
CA ALA A 44 4.45 2.57 -6.09
C ALA A 44 3.99 3.93 -5.50
N GLY A 45 2.93 4.52 -6.04
CA GLY A 45 2.38 5.79 -5.55
C GLY A 45 3.42 6.91 -5.50
N LEU A 46 3.68 7.42 -4.30
CA LEU A 46 4.72 8.45 -4.07
C LEU A 46 6.15 7.90 -3.96
N GLY A 47 6.35 6.56 -4.03
CA GLY A 47 7.68 5.97 -3.87
C GLY A 47 8.20 6.00 -2.42
N THR A 48 7.32 5.97 -1.43
CA THR A 48 7.71 6.02 -0.01
C THR A 48 8.56 4.82 0.40
N MET A 49 8.43 3.67 -0.29
CA MET A 49 9.26 2.49 -0.03
C MET A 49 10.71 2.69 -0.45
N VAL A 50 11.00 3.47 -1.51
CA VAL A 50 12.37 3.86 -1.87
C VAL A 50 13.03 4.55 -0.67
N ALA A 51 12.35 5.57 -0.13
CA ALA A 51 12.84 6.34 1.00
C ALA A 51 13.09 5.46 2.23
N ARG A 52 12.14 4.58 2.57
CA ARG A 52 12.26 3.63 3.69
C ARG A 52 13.45 2.70 3.53
N LEU A 53 13.57 2.05 2.36
CA LEU A 53 14.65 1.09 2.12
C LEU A 53 16.03 1.76 2.11
N MET A 54 16.13 3.00 1.62
CA MET A 54 17.36 3.78 1.70
C MET A 54 17.66 4.21 3.15
N ASP A 55 16.68 4.72 3.89
CA ASP A 55 16.85 5.10 5.31
C ASP A 55 17.25 3.89 6.18
N TRP A 56 16.80 2.70 5.83
CA TRP A 56 17.16 1.46 6.55
C TRP A 56 18.47 0.84 6.07
N GLY A 57 19.12 1.43 5.05
CA GLY A 57 20.34 0.89 4.45
C GLY A 57 20.15 -0.45 3.72
N ALA A 58 18.91 -0.79 3.36
CA ALA A 58 18.59 -2.02 2.66
C ALA A 58 18.81 -1.92 1.14
N VAL A 59 18.69 -0.71 0.58
CA VAL A 59 18.95 -0.41 -0.83
C VAL A 59 19.74 0.90 -0.89
N GLY A 60 20.85 0.92 -1.63
CA GLY A 60 21.67 2.13 -1.76
C GLY A 60 22.23 2.31 -3.16
N ALA A 61 22.26 1.25 -3.98
CA ALA A 61 22.78 1.27 -5.34
C ALA A 61 21.98 0.36 -6.26
N GLY A 62 22.12 0.56 -7.57
CA GLY A 62 21.42 -0.23 -8.58
C GLY A 62 20.26 0.51 -9.24
N GLU A 63 19.19 -0.22 -9.55
CA GLU A 63 17.99 0.33 -10.19
C GLU A 63 16.73 0.04 -9.34
N TYR A 64 15.94 1.07 -9.07
CA TYR A 64 14.62 0.95 -8.44
C TYR A 64 13.55 1.40 -9.43
N ILE A 65 12.62 0.51 -9.75
CA ILE A 65 11.56 0.76 -10.73
C ILE A 65 10.27 1.02 -9.95
N LEU A 66 9.73 2.23 -10.10
CA LEU A 66 8.42 2.62 -9.60
C LEU A 66 7.39 2.42 -10.71
N LEU A 67 6.59 1.36 -10.62
CA LEU A 67 5.49 1.09 -11.54
C LEU A 67 4.17 1.56 -10.91
N ASP A 68 3.45 2.45 -11.58
CA ASP A 68 2.12 2.88 -11.17
C ASP A 68 1.24 3.18 -12.38
N ALA A 69 -0.07 2.96 -12.23
CA ALA A 69 -1.07 3.28 -13.22
C ALA A 69 -1.46 4.77 -13.23
N ASP A 70 -1.13 5.51 -12.18
CA ASP A 70 -1.41 6.93 -12.05
C ASP A 70 -0.18 7.76 -12.39
N ARG A 71 -0.21 8.38 -13.59
CA ARG A 71 0.87 9.25 -14.05
C ARG A 71 1.08 10.48 -13.15
N GLN A 72 0.01 11.03 -12.58
CA GLN A 72 0.13 12.21 -11.72
C GLN A 72 0.84 11.86 -10.42
N LEU A 73 0.59 10.68 -9.86
CA LEU A 73 1.33 10.18 -8.70
C LEU A 73 2.81 9.99 -8.99
N LEU A 74 3.16 9.42 -10.14
CA LEU A 74 4.56 9.29 -10.55
C LEU A 74 5.25 10.64 -10.72
N ASP A 75 4.56 11.64 -11.28
CA ASP A 75 5.10 13.00 -11.36
C ASP A 75 5.24 13.65 -9.96
N CYS A 76 4.34 13.34 -9.03
CA CYS A 76 4.47 13.74 -7.62
C CYS A 76 5.61 13.00 -6.92
N SER A 77 5.80 11.70 -7.18
CA SER A 77 6.87 10.89 -6.57
C SER A 77 8.26 11.43 -6.92
N ARG A 78 8.47 11.88 -8.15
CA ARG A 78 9.72 12.50 -8.59
C ARG A 78 10.08 13.73 -7.75
N ARG A 79 9.12 14.61 -7.48
CA ARG A 79 9.33 15.80 -6.64
C ARG A 79 9.52 15.41 -5.19
N TRP A 80 8.67 14.56 -4.67
CA TRP A 80 8.70 14.12 -3.28
C TRP A 80 10.02 13.43 -2.92
N LEU A 81 10.50 12.49 -3.75
CA LEU A 81 11.78 11.79 -3.56
C LEU A 81 12.98 12.74 -3.64
N ARG A 82 12.95 13.72 -4.54
CA ARG A 82 14.01 14.75 -4.61
C ARG A 82 14.05 15.56 -3.32
N ASP A 83 12.89 16.04 -2.84
CA ASP A 83 12.80 16.86 -1.64
C ASP A 83 13.20 16.06 -0.40
N TRP A 84 12.81 14.78 -0.34
CA TRP A 84 13.25 13.85 0.68
C TRP A 84 14.78 13.63 0.67
N ALA A 85 15.38 13.45 -0.51
CA ALA A 85 16.82 13.26 -0.65
C ALA A 85 17.59 14.52 -0.20
N VAL A 86 17.15 15.70 -0.62
CA VAL A 86 17.74 16.99 -0.21
C VAL A 86 17.67 17.16 1.30
N ALA A 87 16.54 16.85 1.93
CA ALA A 87 16.38 16.94 3.40
C ALA A 87 17.35 16.01 4.16
N ARG A 88 17.91 14.98 3.50
CA ARG A 88 18.90 14.04 4.06
C ARG A 88 20.34 14.32 3.63
N GLY A 89 20.55 15.41 2.89
CA GLY A 89 21.89 15.76 2.36
C GLY A 89 22.37 14.79 1.27
N LEU A 90 21.46 14.02 0.67
CA LEU A 90 21.79 13.10 -0.43
C LEU A 90 21.82 13.86 -1.75
N ARG A 91 22.80 13.52 -2.61
CA ARG A 91 22.82 14.03 -3.98
C ARG A 91 21.63 13.47 -4.74
N SER A 92 20.93 14.33 -5.49
CA SER A 92 19.85 13.91 -6.39
C SER A 92 19.93 14.64 -7.71
N ASP A 93 19.88 13.88 -8.82
CA ASP A 93 19.92 14.39 -10.18
C ASP A 93 18.64 13.93 -10.92
N LEU A 94 17.98 14.84 -11.64
CA LEU A 94 16.84 14.50 -12.48
C LEU A 94 17.30 13.76 -13.74
N LEU A 95 16.56 12.71 -14.12
CA LEU A 95 16.74 11.95 -15.35
C LEU A 95 15.47 12.05 -16.21
N PRO A 96 15.56 11.82 -17.54
CA PRO A 96 14.39 11.86 -18.42
C PRO A 96 13.26 10.91 -17.96
N ASP A 97 13.60 9.72 -17.48
CA ASP A 97 12.69 8.67 -17.04
C ASP A 97 12.60 8.50 -15.52
N GLY A 98 13.12 9.48 -14.74
CA GLY A 98 13.08 9.38 -13.27
C GLY A 98 14.05 10.33 -12.57
N LEU A 99 14.81 9.80 -11.64
CA LEU A 99 15.85 10.54 -10.91
C LEU A 99 16.95 9.56 -10.44
N ARG A 100 18.09 10.13 -10.05
CA ARG A 100 19.15 9.43 -9.32
C ARG A 100 19.22 9.99 -7.91
N VAL A 101 19.34 9.11 -6.92
CA VAL A 101 19.55 9.48 -5.51
C VAL A 101 20.78 8.72 -5.03
N GLY A 102 21.88 9.41 -4.79
CA GLY A 102 23.18 8.77 -4.55
C GLY A 102 23.55 7.86 -5.72
N ASP A 103 23.82 6.59 -5.43
CA ASP A 103 24.14 5.56 -6.43
C ASP A 103 22.91 4.76 -6.90
N LEU A 104 21.72 5.08 -6.42
CA LEU A 104 20.47 4.45 -6.81
C LEU A 104 19.82 5.20 -7.97
N ARG A 105 19.59 4.53 -9.11
CA ARG A 105 18.73 5.03 -10.19
C ARG A 105 17.27 4.67 -9.91
N VAL A 106 16.41 5.67 -9.76
CA VAL A 106 14.96 5.48 -9.62
C VAL A 106 14.30 5.77 -10.95
N ARG A 107 13.67 4.77 -11.56
CA ARG A 107 12.98 4.85 -12.84
C ARG A 107 11.46 4.82 -12.64
N LEU A 108 10.76 5.74 -13.27
CA LEU A 108 9.29 5.84 -13.22
C LEU A 108 8.70 5.16 -14.45
N VAL A 109 7.79 4.22 -14.23
CA VAL A 109 7.10 3.47 -15.28
C VAL A 109 5.60 3.64 -15.12
N HIS A 110 4.98 4.34 -16.06
CA HIS A 110 3.54 4.51 -16.12
C HIS A 110 2.91 3.37 -16.92
N ALA A 111 2.26 2.44 -16.23
CA ALA A 111 1.52 1.36 -16.87
C ALA A 111 0.51 0.75 -15.89
N GLU A 112 -0.62 0.26 -16.42
CA GLU A 112 -1.52 -0.66 -15.71
C GLU A 112 -0.81 -2.00 -15.49
N LEU A 113 -1.01 -2.60 -14.30
CA LEU A 113 -0.33 -3.84 -13.92
C LEU A 113 -0.57 -4.98 -14.93
N GLY A 114 -1.81 -5.18 -15.37
CA GLY A 114 -2.14 -6.21 -16.36
C GLY A 114 -1.35 -6.05 -17.66
N SER A 115 -1.37 -4.85 -18.23
CA SER A 115 -0.62 -4.52 -19.45
C SER A 115 0.90 -4.65 -19.24
N TYR A 116 1.39 -4.28 -18.06
CA TYR A 116 2.80 -4.46 -17.71
C TYR A 116 3.18 -5.94 -17.67
N LEU A 117 2.36 -6.82 -17.09
CA LEU A 117 2.61 -8.26 -17.03
C LEU A 117 2.58 -8.96 -18.40
N GLU A 118 1.82 -8.42 -19.37
CA GLU A 118 1.70 -8.96 -20.74
C GLU A 118 2.86 -8.52 -21.65
N ALA A 119 3.51 -7.40 -21.35
CA ALA A 119 4.60 -6.88 -22.17
C ALA A 119 5.90 -7.66 -21.91
N ALA A 120 6.78 -7.68 -22.93
CA ALA A 120 8.15 -8.18 -22.73
C ALA A 120 8.96 -7.14 -21.93
N HIS A 121 9.41 -7.53 -20.75
CA HIS A 121 10.21 -6.66 -19.89
C HIS A 121 11.69 -7.04 -20.00
N GLY A 122 12.56 -6.05 -19.75
CA GLY A 122 14.00 -6.25 -19.68
C GLY A 122 14.41 -7.29 -18.60
N SER A 123 15.58 -7.12 -18.01
CA SER A 123 16.10 -8.06 -17.00
C SER A 123 15.13 -8.19 -15.82
N PRO A 124 14.95 -9.42 -15.28
CA PRO A 124 14.12 -9.64 -14.09
C PRO A 124 14.68 -8.90 -12.86
N ALA A 125 13.85 -8.71 -11.85
CA ALA A 125 14.19 -8.02 -10.61
C ALA A 125 14.75 -9.00 -9.57
N ASP A 126 15.65 -8.51 -8.71
CA ASP A 126 16.12 -9.24 -7.53
C ASP A 126 15.06 -9.21 -6.41
N VAL A 127 14.32 -8.07 -6.35
CA VAL A 127 13.29 -7.82 -5.32
C VAL A 127 12.04 -7.25 -5.96
N LEU A 128 10.89 -7.81 -5.61
CA LEU A 128 9.56 -7.33 -5.98
C LEU A 128 8.81 -6.85 -4.73
N ILE A 129 8.30 -5.63 -4.79
CA ILE A 129 7.54 -5.02 -3.69
C ILE A 129 6.11 -4.69 -4.16
N ALA A 130 5.14 -4.97 -3.31
CA ALA A 130 3.77 -4.49 -3.43
C ALA A 130 3.30 -4.01 -2.05
N ASN A 131 3.10 -2.70 -1.89
CA ASN A 131 2.70 -2.09 -0.63
C ASN A 131 1.27 -1.54 -0.72
N ALA A 132 0.31 -2.18 -0.04
CA ALA A 132 -1.11 -1.85 -0.08
C ALA A 132 -1.70 -1.86 -1.51
N VAL A 133 -1.45 -2.93 -2.25
CA VAL A 133 -1.83 -3.05 -3.67
C VAL A 133 -2.60 -4.34 -3.94
N LEU A 134 -2.24 -5.45 -3.31
CA LEU A 134 -2.79 -6.75 -3.69
C LEU A 134 -4.28 -6.88 -3.37
N ASP A 135 -4.79 -6.14 -2.40
CA ASP A 135 -6.21 -6.03 -2.10
C ASP A 135 -7.03 -5.21 -3.12
N LEU A 136 -6.35 -4.63 -4.14
CA LEU A 136 -6.95 -3.83 -5.21
C LEU A 136 -6.98 -4.55 -6.57
N VAL A 137 -6.52 -5.81 -6.63
CA VAL A 137 -6.37 -6.57 -7.89
C VAL A 137 -6.89 -8.00 -7.72
N ASP A 138 -7.11 -8.69 -8.85
CA ASP A 138 -7.38 -10.14 -8.89
C ASP A 138 -6.07 -10.90 -8.61
N VAL A 139 -5.77 -11.16 -7.34
CA VAL A 139 -4.52 -11.79 -6.91
C VAL A 139 -4.27 -13.14 -7.60
N PRO A 140 -5.23 -14.07 -7.68
CA PRO A 140 -5.03 -15.33 -8.41
C PRO A 140 -4.59 -15.13 -9.87
N ALA A 141 -5.13 -14.12 -10.54
CA ALA A 141 -4.80 -13.85 -11.94
C ALA A 141 -3.43 -13.17 -12.12
N VAL A 142 -3.04 -12.27 -11.22
CA VAL A 142 -1.81 -11.47 -11.40
C VAL A 142 -0.57 -12.07 -10.72
N LEU A 143 -0.75 -12.81 -9.63
CA LEU A 143 0.37 -13.31 -8.81
C LEU A 143 1.38 -14.18 -9.59
N PRO A 144 0.97 -15.14 -10.44
CA PRO A 144 1.93 -15.88 -11.25
C PRO A 144 2.76 -14.99 -12.18
N GLY A 145 2.13 -13.95 -12.73
CA GLY A 145 2.80 -12.95 -13.56
C GLY A 145 3.81 -12.12 -12.77
N LEU A 146 3.43 -11.67 -11.58
CA LEU A 146 4.30 -10.93 -10.67
C LEU A 146 5.55 -11.73 -10.30
N LEU A 147 5.39 -13.00 -9.93
CA LEU A 147 6.52 -13.86 -9.55
C LEU A 147 7.48 -14.12 -10.71
N ARG A 148 7.00 -14.16 -11.96
CA ARG A 148 7.86 -14.26 -13.16
C ARG A 148 8.71 -13.02 -13.44
N LEU A 149 8.41 -11.87 -12.85
CA LEU A 149 9.25 -10.67 -12.95
C LEU A 149 10.50 -10.74 -12.07
N LEU A 150 10.59 -11.73 -11.19
CA LEU A 150 11.76 -11.96 -10.35
C LEU A 150 12.77 -12.91 -11.02
N VAL A 151 14.03 -12.75 -10.67
CA VAL A 151 15.04 -13.79 -10.93
C VAL A 151 14.62 -15.09 -10.20
N PRO A 152 15.04 -16.28 -10.66
CA PRO A 152 14.83 -17.52 -9.91
C PRO A 152 15.34 -17.38 -8.47
N GLY A 153 14.48 -17.65 -7.48
CA GLY A 153 14.78 -17.45 -6.06
C GLY A 153 14.84 -15.98 -5.60
N GLY A 154 14.43 -15.03 -6.46
CA GLY A 154 14.32 -13.60 -6.11
C GLY A 154 13.31 -13.36 -4.99
N VAL A 155 13.44 -12.24 -4.29
CA VAL A 155 12.67 -11.94 -3.08
C VAL A 155 11.39 -11.18 -3.42
N TYR A 156 10.25 -11.62 -2.94
CA TYR A 156 9.05 -10.79 -2.90
C TYR A 156 8.78 -10.28 -1.48
N TRP A 157 8.23 -9.05 -1.38
CA TRP A 157 7.80 -8.44 -0.13
C TRP A 157 6.48 -7.71 -0.35
N PHE A 158 5.40 -8.29 0.17
CA PHE A 158 4.03 -7.80 0.05
C PHE A 158 3.54 -7.33 1.40
N THR A 159 3.23 -6.04 1.51
CA THR A 159 2.94 -5.39 2.79
C THR A 159 1.60 -4.69 2.80
N ILE A 160 1.06 -4.52 4.02
CA ILE A 160 -0.18 -3.76 4.23
C ILE A 160 -1.33 -4.36 3.41
N ASN A 161 -1.45 -5.70 3.42
CA ASN A 161 -2.52 -6.39 2.72
C ASN A 161 -3.74 -6.50 3.63
N TYR A 162 -4.82 -5.79 3.28
CA TYR A 162 -6.04 -5.72 4.08
C TYR A 162 -6.66 -7.09 4.31
N ASP A 163 -7.17 -7.33 5.53
CA ASP A 163 -7.69 -8.65 5.94
C ASP A 163 -9.10 -8.59 6.55
N GLY A 164 -9.93 -7.67 6.08
CA GLY A 164 -11.37 -7.68 6.31
C GLY A 164 -11.81 -7.28 7.70
N GLU A 165 -10.99 -6.57 8.46
CA GLU A 165 -11.36 -6.03 9.75
C GLU A 165 -10.98 -4.55 9.84
N SER A 166 -11.99 -3.71 10.10
CA SER A 166 -11.84 -2.28 10.40
C SER A 166 -12.62 -1.97 11.66
N ILE A 167 -12.00 -1.28 12.60
CA ILE A 167 -12.58 -0.92 13.90
C ILE A 167 -12.52 0.59 14.05
N PHE A 168 -13.64 1.16 14.46
CA PHE A 168 -13.74 2.57 14.85
C PHE A 168 -14.21 2.66 16.31
N GLU A 169 -13.46 3.39 17.13
CA GLU A 169 -13.86 3.69 18.52
C GLU A 169 -13.87 5.22 18.73
N PRO A 170 -14.81 5.72 19.58
CA PRO A 170 -15.89 5.02 20.28
C PRO A 170 -16.89 4.38 19.33
N GLY A 171 -17.47 3.23 19.72
CA GLY A 171 -18.39 2.45 18.90
C GLY A 171 -19.64 3.21 18.49
N HIS A 172 -20.24 2.84 17.35
CA HIS A 172 -21.48 3.42 16.81
C HIS A 172 -22.46 2.30 16.42
N PRO A 173 -23.78 2.46 16.65
CA PRO A 173 -24.76 1.39 16.38
C PRO A 173 -24.76 0.86 14.92
N HIS A 174 -24.33 1.66 13.96
CA HIS A 174 -24.28 1.28 12.54
C HIS A 174 -22.89 0.81 12.05
N ASP A 175 -21.90 0.62 12.93
CA ASP A 175 -20.55 0.20 12.52
C ASP A 175 -20.58 -1.11 11.73
N ASP A 176 -21.17 -2.14 12.29
CA ASP A 176 -21.22 -3.47 11.66
C ASP A 176 -21.88 -3.43 10.28
N GLN A 177 -23.01 -2.73 10.17
CA GLN A 177 -23.75 -2.63 8.92
C GLN A 177 -22.93 -1.91 7.84
N ILE A 178 -22.32 -0.77 8.20
CA ILE A 178 -21.56 0.06 7.27
C ILE A 178 -20.29 -0.64 6.84
N LEU A 179 -19.55 -1.24 7.76
CA LEU A 179 -18.30 -1.94 7.46
C LEU A 179 -18.56 -3.21 6.63
N GLN A 180 -19.60 -3.99 6.93
CA GLN A 180 -19.99 -5.12 6.09
C GLN A 180 -20.38 -4.69 4.67
N ALA A 181 -21.12 -3.59 4.53
CA ALA A 181 -21.46 -3.04 3.22
C ALA A 181 -20.22 -2.58 2.44
N TYR A 182 -19.26 -1.96 3.12
CA TYR A 182 -17.98 -1.54 2.54
C TYR A 182 -17.14 -2.73 2.09
N HIS A 183 -17.01 -3.78 2.90
CA HIS A 183 -16.28 -5.01 2.51
C HIS A 183 -16.94 -5.68 1.30
N ARG A 184 -18.28 -5.74 1.27
CA ARG A 184 -19.00 -6.27 0.11
C ARG A 184 -18.76 -5.43 -1.15
N ASP A 185 -18.68 -4.08 -1.03
CA ASP A 185 -18.30 -3.23 -2.17
C ASP A 185 -16.89 -3.52 -2.66
N MET A 186 -15.93 -3.78 -1.78
CA MET A 186 -14.59 -4.22 -2.17
C MET A 186 -14.61 -5.53 -2.95
N ASP A 187 -15.32 -6.54 -2.43
CA ASP A 187 -15.38 -7.89 -3.00
C ASP A 187 -16.11 -7.92 -4.36
N GLU A 188 -17.07 -7.02 -4.58
CA GLU A 188 -17.83 -6.93 -5.84
C GLU A 188 -17.22 -5.95 -6.85
N ARG A 189 -16.11 -5.31 -6.51
CA ARG A 189 -15.49 -4.32 -7.39
C ARG A 189 -14.98 -4.97 -8.67
N VAL A 190 -15.34 -4.38 -9.81
CA VAL A 190 -14.88 -4.81 -11.13
C VAL A 190 -14.19 -3.64 -11.82
N ARG A 191 -13.03 -3.89 -12.40
CA ARG A 191 -12.28 -2.94 -13.21
C ARG A 191 -11.87 -3.62 -14.52
N TYR A 192 -12.15 -2.99 -15.64
CA TYR A 192 -11.88 -3.57 -16.98
C TYR A 192 -12.43 -4.99 -17.16
N GLY A 193 -13.63 -5.27 -16.60
CA GLY A 193 -14.29 -6.58 -16.70
C GLY A 193 -13.68 -7.70 -15.83
N ARG A 194 -12.75 -7.39 -14.94
CA ARG A 194 -12.11 -8.34 -14.01
C ARG A 194 -12.36 -7.95 -12.57
N PRO A 195 -12.37 -8.89 -11.62
CA PRO A 195 -12.37 -8.57 -10.20
C PRO A 195 -11.22 -7.59 -9.87
N ALA A 196 -11.51 -6.58 -9.07
CA ALA A 196 -10.55 -5.52 -8.75
C ALA A 196 -10.62 -5.12 -7.28
N GLY A 197 -10.68 -6.11 -6.40
CA GLY A 197 -10.68 -5.92 -4.97
C GLY A 197 -11.03 -7.19 -4.24
N GLU A 198 -10.50 -7.33 -3.05
CA GLU A 198 -10.79 -8.44 -2.16
C GLU A 198 -10.59 -7.98 -0.71
N SER A 199 -11.66 -7.99 0.08
CA SER A 199 -11.61 -7.52 1.48
C SER A 199 -10.78 -8.43 2.39
N ARG A 200 -10.48 -9.66 1.99
CA ARG A 200 -9.77 -10.67 2.79
C ARG A 200 -8.47 -11.14 2.14
N THR A 201 -7.83 -10.26 1.38
CA THR A 201 -6.58 -10.56 0.67
C THR A 201 -5.49 -11.06 1.62
N GLY A 202 -5.33 -10.43 2.79
CA GLY A 202 -4.30 -10.79 3.75
C GLY A 202 -4.29 -12.29 4.07
N ARG A 203 -5.39 -12.83 4.59
CA ARG A 203 -5.48 -14.27 4.95
C ARG A 203 -5.43 -15.20 3.75
N ARG A 204 -5.89 -14.75 2.57
CA ARG A 204 -5.91 -15.57 1.34
C ARG A 204 -4.55 -15.66 0.68
N LEU A 205 -3.67 -14.70 0.89
CA LEU A 205 -2.30 -14.73 0.37
C LEU A 205 -1.51 -15.96 0.81
N PHE A 206 -1.73 -16.51 2.01
CA PHE A 206 -1.11 -17.79 2.40
C PHE A 206 -1.41 -18.92 1.41
N HIS A 207 -2.67 -19.01 0.97
CA HIS A 207 -3.08 -20.02 -0.01
C HIS A 207 -2.58 -19.67 -1.41
N TYR A 208 -2.73 -18.44 -1.86
CA TYR A 208 -2.35 -18.01 -3.21
C TYR A 208 -0.84 -18.17 -3.44
N LEU A 209 -0.01 -17.76 -2.50
CA LEU A 209 1.44 -17.90 -2.56
C LEU A 209 1.86 -19.38 -2.60
N ARG A 210 1.23 -20.22 -1.77
CA ARG A 210 1.50 -21.67 -1.79
C ARG A 210 1.10 -22.30 -3.14
N ALA A 211 -0.07 -21.96 -3.67
CA ALA A 211 -0.55 -22.45 -4.95
C ALA A 211 0.34 -22.00 -6.13
N ALA A 212 0.96 -20.82 -6.02
CA ALA A 212 1.92 -20.31 -6.99
C ALA A 212 3.34 -20.88 -6.83
N GLY A 213 3.57 -21.81 -5.90
CA GLY A 213 4.90 -22.42 -5.65
C GLY A 213 5.88 -21.49 -4.92
N ALA A 214 5.38 -20.40 -4.32
CA ALA A 214 6.17 -19.39 -3.62
C ALA A 214 5.66 -19.19 -2.18
N PRO A 215 5.65 -20.22 -1.30
CA PRO A 215 5.14 -20.07 0.05
C PRO A 215 5.90 -19.00 0.81
N ALA A 216 5.18 -18.23 1.65
CA ALA A 216 5.79 -17.22 2.50
C ALA A 216 6.81 -17.84 3.47
N LEU A 217 7.98 -17.24 3.60
CA LEU A 217 9.02 -17.59 4.57
C LEU A 217 8.76 -16.91 5.92
N ALA A 218 8.17 -15.70 5.89
CA ALA A 218 7.62 -15.06 7.08
C ALA A 218 6.34 -14.30 6.73
N ALA A 219 5.43 -14.26 7.69
CA ALA A 219 4.23 -13.44 7.65
C ALA A 219 3.95 -12.86 9.05
N GLY A 220 3.29 -11.72 9.11
CA GLY A 220 2.96 -11.09 10.38
C GLY A 220 1.96 -9.95 10.22
N SER A 221 1.30 -9.57 11.32
CA SER A 221 0.39 -8.44 11.36
C SER A 221 1.11 -7.13 11.05
N SER A 222 0.43 -6.26 10.30
CA SER A 222 0.83 -4.90 9.98
C SER A 222 -0.35 -3.94 10.19
N ASP A 223 -1.01 -4.05 11.32
CA ASP A 223 -2.22 -3.30 11.62
C ASP A 223 -1.95 -1.80 11.66
N TRP A 224 -2.77 -1.04 10.96
CA TRP A 224 -2.86 0.38 11.26
C TRP A 224 -3.55 0.58 12.60
N VAL A 225 -2.90 1.31 13.47
CA VAL A 225 -3.47 1.78 14.72
C VAL A 225 -3.29 3.30 14.76
N VAL A 226 -4.39 4.02 14.62
CA VAL A 226 -4.39 5.48 14.52
C VAL A 226 -5.25 6.06 15.63
N SER A 227 -4.63 6.85 16.50
CA SER A 227 -5.29 7.51 17.63
C SER A 227 -4.64 8.86 17.90
N ALA A 228 -5.39 9.76 18.49
CA ALA A 228 -4.82 11.02 18.96
C ALA A 228 -3.88 10.81 20.16
N ARG A 229 -2.98 11.75 20.36
CA ARG A 229 -2.15 11.86 21.57
C ARG A 229 -2.98 12.36 22.76
N PRO A 230 -2.45 12.32 23.99
CA PRO A 230 -3.16 12.87 25.17
C PRO A 230 -3.56 14.35 25.06
N ASP A 231 -2.92 15.11 24.19
CA ASP A 231 -3.26 16.51 23.89
C ASP A 231 -4.42 16.66 22.89
N GLY A 232 -5.01 15.55 22.41
CA GLY A 232 -6.10 15.54 21.44
C GLY A 232 -5.65 15.66 19.97
N ASN A 233 -4.35 15.80 19.70
CA ASN A 233 -3.82 15.95 18.35
C ASN A 233 -3.37 14.63 17.75
N TYR A 234 -3.67 14.39 16.48
CA TYR A 234 -3.12 13.25 15.74
C TYR A 234 -1.67 13.52 15.31
N PRO A 235 -0.80 12.50 15.32
CA PRO A 235 0.57 12.66 14.85
C PRO A 235 0.64 13.08 13.37
N GLY A 236 1.59 13.95 13.02
CA GLY A 236 1.80 14.35 11.63
C GLY A 236 0.52 14.83 10.92
N ASP A 237 0.19 14.26 9.77
CA ASP A 237 -1.05 14.55 9.00
C ASP A 237 -2.08 13.39 9.11
N GLU A 238 -2.03 12.59 10.19
CA GLU A 238 -2.89 11.42 10.37
C GLU A 238 -4.38 11.76 10.51
N ALA A 239 -4.72 12.97 10.97
CA ALA A 239 -6.10 13.45 10.90
C ALA A 239 -6.61 13.54 9.45
N TYR A 240 -5.75 13.91 8.49
CA TYR A 240 -6.10 13.90 7.07
C TYR A 240 -6.21 12.47 6.53
N PHE A 241 -5.32 11.57 6.97
CA PHE A 241 -5.42 10.14 6.65
C PHE A 241 -6.79 9.58 7.10
N LEU A 242 -7.20 9.78 8.36
CA LEU A 242 -8.50 9.33 8.87
C LEU A 242 -9.68 9.92 8.07
N ARG A 243 -9.63 11.22 7.77
CA ARG A 243 -10.64 11.86 6.93
C ARG A 243 -10.72 11.23 5.55
N SER A 244 -9.58 10.83 4.99
CA SER A 244 -9.52 10.16 3.69
C SER A 244 -10.11 8.74 3.76
N ILE A 245 -9.91 8.00 4.84
CA ILE A 245 -10.56 6.71 5.08
C ILE A 245 -12.09 6.87 5.13
N LEU A 246 -12.59 7.83 5.91
CA LEU A 246 -14.05 8.11 5.99
C LEU A 246 -14.62 8.48 4.63
N ASN A 247 -13.92 9.31 3.85
CA ASN A 247 -14.31 9.66 2.48
C ASN A 247 -14.29 8.46 1.53
N THR A 248 -13.37 7.53 1.71
CA THR A 248 -13.31 6.29 0.90
C THR A 248 -14.54 5.43 1.16
N ILE A 249 -14.91 5.22 2.43
CA ILE A 249 -16.13 4.50 2.80
C ILE A 249 -17.38 5.21 2.25
N GLN A 250 -17.46 6.53 2.42
CA GLN A 250 -18.55 7.35 1.87
C GLN A 250 -18.69 7.18 0.35
N ASN A 251 -17.59 7.25 -0.38
CA ASN A 251 -17.59 7.13 -1.84
C ASN A 251 -18.00 5.72 -2.31
N ALA A 252 -17.60 4.68 -1.59
CA ALA A 252 -18.00 3.31 -1.87
C ALA A 252 -19.49 3.09 -1.66
N LEU A 253 -20.09 3.72 -0.64
CA LEU A 253 -21.46 3.44 -0.21
C LEU A 253 -22.51 4.45 -0.67
N ARG A 254 -22.13 5.64 -1.13
CA ARG A 254 -23.08 6.71 -1.51
C ARG A 254 -24.15 6.29 -2.53
N ASN A 255 -23.90 5.30 -3.36
CA ASN A 255 -24.81 4.78 -4.38
C ASN A 255 -25.30 3.35 -4.07
N ARG A 256 -25.12 2.90 -2.83
CA ARG A 256 -25.48 1.55 -2.34
C ARG A 256 -26.64 1.61 -1.35
N GLN A 257 -27.74 2.28 -1.76
CA GLN A 257 -28.95 2.38 -0.95
C GLN A 257 -29.62 1.02 -0.69
N ASP A 258 -29.29 0.02 -1.49
CA ASP A 258 -29.65 -1.38 -1.29
C ASP A 258 -28.97 -2.03 -0.07
N ARG A 259 -27.97 -1.37 0.54
CA ARG A 259 -27.14 -1.90 1.64
C ARG A 259 -27.20 -1.06 2.91
N VAL A 260 -27.20 0.27 2.75
CA VAL A 260 -27.18 1.21 3.85
C VAL A 260 -28.11 2.38 3.51
N GLU A 261 -29.02 2.69 4.43
CA GLU A 261 -29.88 3.85 4.29
C GLU A 261 -29.04 5.14 4.26
N PRO A 262 -29.33 6.08 3.35
CA PRO A 262 -28.57 7.33 3.23
C PRO A 262 -28.49 8.14 4.53
N ALA A 263 -29.56 8.11 5.33
CA ALA A 263 -29.62 8.82 6.61
C ALA A 263 -28.66 8.19 7.64
N ASP A 264 -28.58 6.86 7.69
CA ASP A 264 -27.69 6.12 8.60
C ASP A 264 -26.23 6.35 8.26
N LEU A 265 -25.88 6.30 6.96
CA LEU A 265 -24.54 6.62 6.48
C LEU A 265 -24.16 8.08 6.80
N ALA A 266 -25.08 9.02 6.59
CA ALA A 266 -24.84 10.43 6.87
C ALA A 266 -24.66 10.67 8.38
N GLY A 267 -25.47 10.07 9.22
CA GLY A 267 -25.36 10.15 10.68
C GLY A 267 -24.03 9.56 11.18
N TRP A 268 -23.67 8.39 10.69
CA TRP A 268 -22.40 7.75 11.00
C TRP A 268 -21.20 8.61 10.63
N LEU A 269 -21.17 9.15 9.40
CA LEU A 269 -20.09 10.04 8.94
C LEU A 269 -20.00 11.33 9.75
N ALA A 270 -21.15 11.91 10.14
CA ALA A 270 -21.18 13.13 10.95
C ALA A 270 -20.60 12.87 12.35
N GLU A 271 -20.94 11.75 12.98
CA GLU A 271 -20.40 11.38 14.29
C GLU A 271 -18.88 11.07 14.19
N ARG A 272 -18.43 10.32 13.17
CA ARG A 272 -17.00 10.07 12.97
C ARG A 272 -16.21 11.36 12.74
N ALA A 273 -16.77 12.32 11.97
CA ALA A 273 -16.16 13.62 11.76
C ALA A 273 -16.08 14.45 13.07
N ARG A 274 -17.11 14.38 13.92
CA ARG A 274 -17.12 15.01 15.26
C ARG A 274 -16.03 14.41 16.15
N GLN A 275 -15.96 13.07 16.23
CA GLN A 275 -14.95 12.35 17.02
C GLN A 275 -13.53 12.66 16.53
N LEU A 276 -13.32 12.71 15.21
CA LEU A 276 -12.05 13.10 14.62
C LEU A 276 -11.64 14.54 15.02
N ALA A 277 -12.58 15.47 14.96
CA ALA A 277 -12.32 16.86 15.32
C ALA A 277 -12.04 17.06 16.82
N ALA A 278 -12.62 16.20 17.67
CA ALA A 278 -12.39 16.18 19.11
C ALA A 278 -11.14 15.41 19.55
N GLY A 279 -10.44 14.73 18.61
CA GLY A 279 -9.31 13.85 18.97
C GLY A 279 -9.73 12.57 19.69
N GLU A 280 -10.98 12.15 19.52
CA GLU A 280 -11.56 10.98 20.18
C GLU A 280 -11.55 9.73 19.29
N LEU A 281 -11.49 9.91 17.94
CA LEU A 281 -11.58 8.81 16.99
C LEU A 281 -10.33 7.93 17.03
N VAL A 282 -10.53 6.64 17.25
CA VAL A 282 -9.52 5.60 17.03
C VAL A 282 -9.91 4.78 15.81
N TYR A 283 -8.95 4.49 14.96
CA TYR A 283 -9.13 3.61 13.81
C TYR A 283 -8.09 2.49 13.82
N ILE A 284 -8.55 1.25 13.68
CA ILE A 284 -7.70 0.07 13.54
C ILE A 284 -8.13 -0.66 12.27
N ALA A 285 -7.14 -1.03 11.43
CA ALA A 285 -7.37 -1.90 10.28
C ALA A 285 -6.42 -3.09 10.34
N HIS A 286 -6.98 -4.30 10.33
CA HIS A 286 -6.18 -5.52 10.32
C HIS A 286 -5.57 -5.78 8.94
N GLN A 287 -4.28 -6.02 8.92
CA GLN A 287 -3.49 -6.21 7.70
C GLN A 287 -2.36 -7.19 7.94
N LEU A 288 -1.87 -7.81 6.87
CA LEU A 288 -0.79 -8.78 6.92
C LEU A 288 0.33 -8.44 5.94
N ASP A 289 1.57 -8.61 6.40
CA ASP A 289 2.78 -8.56 5.60
C ASP A 289 3.30 -9.96 5.30
N PHE A 290 3.92 -10.13 4.13
CA PHE A 290 4.50 -11.37 3.66
C PHE A 290 5.86 -11.13 3.01
N VAL A 291 6.80 -12.04 3.25
CA VAL A 291 8.07 -12.09 2.53
C VAL A 291 8.40 -13.54 2.17
N GLY A 292 8.98 -13.74 1.00
CA GLY A 292 9.40 -15.06 0.55
C GLY A 292 10.24 -14.98 -0.73
N ARG A 293 10.38 -16.12 -1.41
CA ARG A 293 11.14 -16.23 -2.66
C ARG A 293 10.26 -16.71 -3.79
N SER A 294 10.56 -16.26 -5.01
CA SER A 294 9.99 -16.84 -6.21
C SER A 294 10.44 -18.29 -6.37
N PRO A 295 9.68 -19.13 -7.11
CA PRO A 295 10.15 -20.44 -7.52
C PRO A 295 11.51 -20.35 -8.23
N GLY A 296 12.34 -21.39 -8.05
CA GLY A 296 13.63 -21.52 -8.73
C GLY A 296 13.48 -21.85 -10.21
#